data_497858e422fb5d6d9a9227cfe0afac97
#
_entry.id   497858e422fb5d6d9a9227cfe0afac97
#
_cell.length_a   1.000
_cell.length_b   1.000
_cell.length_c   1.000
_cell.angle_alpha   90.00
_cell.angle_beta   90.00
_cell.angle_gamma   90.00
#
_symmetry.space_group_name_H-M   'P 1'
#
loop_
_entity.id
_entity.type
_entity.pdbx_description
1 polymer ?
#
loop_
_entity_poly.entity_id
_entity_poly.type
_entity_poly.pdbx_seq_one_letter_code
_entity_poly.pdbx_strand_id
1 'polypeptide(L)'
;MSETRSGFTRFDTISEFESYIKNLKITRKVNGLQVHHMALPNYDCFYKSNGNTEDELTRTINLNSYGKSMGWACIAQHFNIFPNGKITTGRDINKTPVGITGWNTNKICIEIYGDFDKNKDIMKAAQKEAVIAVYGILCEKLNLTPSTSTIRPHAWFTKGGTYLGDYSASKSRKTCPGTNFMGFGNSKSAFVNNFYPLIKNYMSNRNIPKEQPKEGKYIVRYLQTTLNNVYKCSLIVDGIYGNATKSAVKQHYLKIGHKGDHVVWLQKALINRGHGIEADGSFGSKTKAAVIAYQKSRGLSADGYAGVDTHSAIIND
;
A
#
# COMPACT_ATOMS: atom_id res chain seq x y z
N MET A 1 -11.64 -3.29 14.72
CA MET A 1 -13.05 -2.81 14.50
C MET A 1 -13.01 -1.32 14.22
N SER A 2 -13.83 -0.83 13.28
CA SER A 2 -13.92 0.61 13.00
C SER A 2 -14.37 1.39 14.24
N GLU A 3 -13.79 2.57 14.43
CA GLU A 3 -14.12 3.51 15.53
C GLU A 3 -14.53 4.85 14.94
N THR A 4 -15.54 5.49 15.52
CA THR A 4 -15.99 6.83 15.11
C THR A 4 -15.88 7.81 16.26
N ARG A 5 -15.23 8.97 16.01
CA ARG A 5 -15.04 10.05 16.99
C ARG A 5 -15.11 11.40 16.28
N SER A 6 -15.88 12.33 16.83
CA SER A 6 -16.07 13.68 16.28
C SER A 6 -16.47 13.70 14.80
N GLY A 7 -17.26 12.71 14.35
CA GLY A 7 -17.74 12.60 12.97
C GLY A 7 -16.72 12.02 11.98
N PHE A 8 -15.55 11.58 12.44
CA PHE A 8 -14.55 10.87 11.64
C PHE A 8 -14.52 9.40 12.01
N THR A 9 -14.42 8.52 11.02
CA THR A 9 -14.34 7.07 11.21
C THR A 9 -12.95 6.58 10.85
N ARG A 10 -12.36 5.75 11.74
CA ARG A 10 -11.13 5.00 11.50
C ARG A 10 -11.49 3.57 11.10
N PHE A 11 -10.81 3.06 10.11
CA PHE A 11 -10.85 1.68 9.68
C PHE A 11 -9.51 1.03 10.02
N ASP A 12 -9.55 -0.04 10.81
CA ASP A 12 -8.34 -0.78 11.22
C ASP A 12 -7.87 -1.74 10.12
N THR A 13 -8.77 -2.09 9.19
CA THR A 13 -8.48 -3.00 8.07
C THR A 13 -9.00 -2.45 6.73
N ILE A 14 -8.37 -2.91 5.64
CA ILE A 14 -8.82 -2.61 4.27
C ILE A 14 -10.24 -3.12 4.03
N SER A 15 -10.61 -4.28 4.60
CA SER A 15 -11.95 -4.85 4.46
C SER A 15 -13.05 -3.99 5.09
N GLU A 16 -12.77 -3.36 6.23
CA GLU A 16 -13.71 -2.41 6.86
C GLU A 16 -13.89 -1.17 5.99
N PHE A 17 -12.79 -0.61 5.47
CA PHE A 17 -12.85 0.52 4.53
C PHE A 17 -13.62 0.16 3.25
N GLU A 18 -13.38 -1.02 2.69
CA GLU A 18 -14.10 -1.51 1.51
C GLU A 18 -15.60 -1.59 1.78
N SER A 19 -15.99 -2.19 2.89
CA SER A 19 -17.39 -2.32 3.29
C SER A 19 -18.06 -0.95 3.45
N TYR A 20 -17.35 0.01 4.02
CA TYR A 20 -17.80 1.39 4.12
C TYR A 20 -18.00 2.02 2.73
N ILE A 21 -17.01 1.95 1.84
CA ILE A 21 -17.09 2.54 0.48
C ILE A 21 -18.18 1.88 -0.36
N LYS A 22 -18.38 0.57 -0.23
CA LYS A 22 -19.45 -0.16 -0.92
C LYS A 22 -20.83 0.42 -0.61
N ASN A 23 -21.09 0.76 0.66
CA ASN A 23 -22.36 1.29 1.14
C ASN A 23 -22.44 2.83 1.06
N LEU A 24 -21.34 3.51 0.76
CA LEU A 24 -21.27 4.97 0.73
C LEU A 24 -22.10 5.54 -0.43
N LYS A 25 -23.03 6.44 -0.11
CA LYS A 25 -23.81 7.17 -1.12
C LYS A 25 -23.03 8.39 -1.60
N ILE A 26 -22.60 8.37 -2.86
CA ILE A 26 -21.93 9.49 -3.54
C ILE A 26 -22.96 10.14 -4.47
N THR A 27 -23.37 11.38 -4.17
CA THR A 27 -24.44 12.10 -4.89
C THR A 27 -23.92 13.09 -5.91
N ARG A 28 -22.59 13.31 -5.96
CA ARG A 28 -21.94 14.18 -6.94
C ARG A 28 -21.20 13.38 -7.99
N LYS A 29 -20.98 13.97 -9.16
CA LYS A 29 -20.05 13.39 -10.14
C LYS A 29 -18.63 13.38 -9.56
N VAL A 30 -17.93 12.24 -9.67
CA VAL A 30 -16.51 12.10 -9.37
C VAL A 30 -15.83 11.45 -10.57
N ASN A 31 -14.78 12.06 -11.09
CA ASN A 31 -14.06 11.59 -12.27
C ASN A 31 -12.55 11.60 -12.09
N GLY A 32 -12.07 11.65 -10.85
CA GLY A 32 -10.64 11.51 -10.58
C GLY A 32 -10.28 11.58 -9.12
N LEU A 33 -9.07 11.10 -8.83
CA LEU A 33 -8.47 10.95 -7.51
C LEU A 33 -7.17 11.74 -7.46
N GLN A 34 -6.97 12.49 -6.37
CA GLN A 34 -5.73 13.24 -6.11
C GLN A 34 -4.82 12.41 -5.21
N VAL A 35 -3.51 12.47 -5.48
CA VAL A 35 -2.48 11.80 -4.67
C VAL A 35 -1.66 12.85 -3.95
N HIS A 36 -1.68 12.79 -2.62
CA HIS A 36 -0.92 13.70 -1.76
C HIS A 36 -0.15 12.93 -0.69
N HIS A 37 0.93 13.54 -0.20
CA HIS A 37 1.54 13.24 1.08
C HIS A 37 1.47 14.47 2.00
N MET A 38 1.46 14.24 3.29
CA MET A 38 1.37 15.34 4.25
C MET A 38 2.68 16.13 4.32
N ALA A 39 3.83 15.51 4.08
CA ALA A 39 5.18 15.95 4.32
C ALA A 39 5.43 16.28 5.82
N LEU A 40 4.59 17.08 6.41
CA LEU A 40 4.49 17.30 7.85
C LEU A 40 3.01 17.26 8.25
N PRO A 41 2.62 16.37 9.18
CA PRO A 41 3.45 15.45 9.98
C PRO A 41 4.06 14.29 9.17
N ASN A 42 5.26 13.88 9.57
CA ASN A 42 6.05 12.78 9.02
C ASN A 42 6.07 11.56 9.98
N TYR A 43 6.87 10.55 9.69
CA TYR A 43 6.96 9.34 10.51
C TYR A 43 7.47 9.59 11.93
N ASP A 44 8.37 10.55 12.15
CA ASP A 44 8.84 10.88 13.49
C ASP A 44 7.72 11.47 14.36
N CYS A 45 6.73 12.12 13.73
CA CYS A 45 5.53 12.57 14.44
C CYS A 45 4.60 11.41 14.79
N PHE A 46 4.55 10.35 13.96
CA PHE A 46 3.69 9.19 14.18
C PHE A 46 4.29 8.20 15.17
N TYR A 47 5.57 7.84 15.01
CA TYR A 47 6.29 6.91 15.87
C TYR A 47 7.04 7.69 16.95
N LYS A 48 6.42 7.85 18.11
CA LYS A 48 6.98 8.61 19.21
C LYS A 48 8.19 7.93 19.83
N SER A 49 9.11 8.70 20.40
CA SER A 49 10.33 8.21 21.06
C SER A 49 10.07 7.23 22.22
N ASN A 50 8.89 7.28 22.83
CA ASN A 50 8.47 6.37 23.90
C ASN A 50 7.88 5.05 23.42
N GLY A 51 7.99 4.73 22.11
CA GLY A 51 7.47 3.51 21.50
C GLY A 51 5.96 3.52 21.17
N ASN A 52 5.23 4.57 21.56
CA ASN A 52 3.82 4.72 21.23
C ASN A 52 3.65 5.29 19.81
N THR A 53 2.51 5.00 19.19
CA THR A 53 2.08 5.64 17.95
C THR A 53 1.13 6.80 18.24
N GLU A 54 1.02 7.74 17.28
CA GLU A 54 -0.02 8.73 17.31
C GLU A 54 -1.39 8.08 17.05
N ASP A 55 -2.43 8.54 17.73
CA ASP A 55 -3.81 8.11 17.47
C ASP A 55 -4.34 8.76 16.18
N GLU A 56 -4.79 7.95 15.24
CA GLU A 56 -5.16 8.38 13.89
C GLU A 56 -6.40 9.29 13.89
N LEU A 57 -7.37 9.05 14.79
CA LEU A 57 -8.55 9.91 14.91
C LEU A 57 -8.19 11.25 15.54
N THR A 58 -7.35 11.26 16.57
CA THR A 58 -6.84 12.51 17.16
C THR A 58 -6.12 13.34 16.11
N ARG A 59 -5.26 12.72 15.29
CA ARG A 59 -4.60 13.43 14.18
C ARG A 59 -5.60 13.99 13.18
N THR A 60 -6.60 13.21 12.79
CA THR A 60 -7.63 13.64 11.84
C THR A 60 -8.44 14.83 12.39
N ILE A 61 -8.80 14.80 13.67
CA ILE A 61 -9.48 15.91 14.37
C ILE A 61 -8.60 17.17 14.38
N ASN A 62 -7.30 17.02 14.66
CA ASN A 62 -6.35 18.13 14.65
C ASN A 62 -6.18 18.73 13.25
N LEU A 63 -6.13 17.89 12.19
CA LEU A 63 -6.12 18.36 10.80
C LEU A 63 -7.41 19.11 10.43
N ASN A 64 -8.57 18.70 10.98
CA ASN A 64 -9.82 19.42 10.78
C ASN A 64 -9.81 20.78 11.48
N SER A 65 -9.28 20.86 12.69
CA SER A 65 -9.12 22.12 13.43
C SER A 65 -8.16 23.06 12.69
N TYR A 66 -7.04 22.54 12.18
CA TYR A 66 -6.13 23.29 11.33
C TYR A 66 -6.81 23.82 10.06
N GLY A 67 -7.58 22.96 9.35
CA GLY A 67 -8.31 23.40 8.18
C GLY A 67 -9.26 24.55 8.47
N LYS A 68 -9.96 24.50 9.60
CA LYS A 68 -10.84 25.60 10.06
C LYS A 68 -10.06 26.88 10.38
N SER A 69 -8.89 26.79 10.99
CA SER A 69 -8.03 27.96 11.26
C SER A 69 -7.50 28.62 9.98
N MET A 70 -7.41 27.85 8.87
CA MET A 70 -7.06 28.34 7.54
C MET A 70 -8.25 28.92 6.78
N GLY A 71 -9.42 29.05 7.41
CA GLY A 71 -10.65 29.56 6.77
C GLY A 71 -11.41 28.52 5.95
N TRP A 72 -11.05 27.23 6.01
CA TRP A 72 -11.78 26.18 5.31
C TRP A 72 -12.96 25.70 6.16
N ALA A 73 -14.03 25.22 5.50
CA ALA A 73 -15.20 24.69 6.21
C ALA A 73 -14.88 23.48 7.11
N CYS A 74 -13.86 22.67 6.73
CA CYS A 74 -13.39 21.50 7.44
C CYS A 74 -12.04 21.03 6.87
N ILE A 75 -11.54 19.86 7.31
CA ILE A 75 -10.37 19.18 6.76
C ILE A 75 -10.37 19.17 5.22
N ALA A 76 -9.21 19.26 4.58
CA ALA A 76 -9.07 19.46 3.14
C ALA A 76 -9.42 18.20 2.32
N GLN A 77 -8.96 17.06 2.78
CA GLN A 77 -9.01 15.76 2.10
C GLN A 77 -10.18 14.88 2.58
N HIS A 78 -10.56 13.89 1.75
CA HIS A 78 -11.64 12.96 2.06
C HIS A 78 -11.17 11.74 2.86
N PHE A 79 -9.94 11.30 2.63
CA PHE A 79 -9.34 10.15 3.32
C PHE A 79 -7.90 10.43 3.71
N ASN A 80 -7.48 9.84 4.83
CA ASN A 80 -6.09 9.82 5.30
C ASN A 80 -5.62 8.37 5.40
N ILE A 81 -4.38 8.09 5.00
CA ILE A 81 -3.76 6.75 5.09
C ILE A 81 -2.52 6.86 5.98
N PHE A 82 -2.52 6.13 7.09
CA PHE A 82 -1.50 6.21 8.13
C PHE A 82 -0.36 5.19 7.95
N PRO A 83 0.81 5.40 8.60
CA PRO A 83 1.99 4.54 8.44
C PRO A 83 1.75 3.06 8.79
N ASN A 84 0.82 2.77 9.68
CA ASN A 84 0.41 1.41 10.08
C ASN A 84 -0.67 0.79 9.19
N GLY A 85 -1.03 1.45 8.08
CA GLY A 85 -2.04 0.97 7.13
C GLY A 85 -3.49 1.31 7.49
N LYS A 86 -3.75 1.91 8.65
CA LYS A 86 -5.10 2.35 9.03
C LYS A 86 -5.53 3.54 8.17
N ILE A 87 -6.84 3.67 8.00
CA ILE A 87 -7.44 4.70 7.15
C ILE A 87 -8.46 5.49 7.98
N THR A 88 -8.54 6.80 7.79
CA THR A 88 -9.64 7.60 8.37
C THR A 88 -10.41 8.33 7.29
N THR A 89 -11.73 8.53 7.54
CA THR A 89 -12.51 9.52 6.79
C THR A 89 -12.03 10.93 7.16
N GLY A 90 -12.27 11.87 6.26
CA GLY A 90 -12.00 13.30 6.47
C GLY A 90 -13.22 14.12 6.06
N ARG A 91 -13.06 14.96 5.01
CA ARG A 91 -14.13 15.76 4.42
C ARG A 91 -15.27 14.87 3.91
N ASP A 92 -16.51 15.31 4.06
CA ASP A 92 -17.66 14.65 3.44
C ASP A 92 -17.39 14.39 1.94
N ILE A 93 -17.58 13.15 1.51
CA ILE A 93 -17.31 12.71 0.14
C ILE A 93 -18.11 13.50 -0.91
N ASN A 94 -19.25 14.05 -0.52
CA ASN A 94 -20.11 14.85 -1.39
C ASN A 94 -19.72 16.34 -1.46
N LYS A 95 -18.65 16.75 -0.77
CA LYS A 95 -18.08 18.11 -0.84
C LYS A 95 -16.83 18.14 -1.68
N THR A 96 -16.56 19.27 -2.35
CA THR A 96 -15.32 19.46 -3.11
C THR A 96 -14.11 19.56 -2.15
N PRO A 97 -12.99 18.88 -2.43
CA PRO A 97 -11.79 18.94 -1.60
C PRO A 97 -11.04 20.27 -1.76
N VAL A 98 -10.06 20.50 -0.87
CA VAL A 98 -9.10 21.59 -0.97
C VAL A 98 -7.70 20.95 -1.15
N GLY A 99 -7.45 20.35 -2.30
CA GLY A 99 -6.20 19.63 -2.60
C GLY A 99 -5.36 20.34 -3.65
N ILE A 100 -5.68 20.15 -4.92
CA ILE A 100 -4.92 20.69 -6.06
C ILE A 100 -5.67 21.88 -6.67
N THR A 101 -5.10 23.09 -6.59
CA THR A 101 -5.62 24.28 -7.27
C THR A 101 -5.86 23.96 -8.75
N GLY A 102 -7.03 24.35 -9.28
CA GLY A 102 -7.42 24.08 -10.66
C GLY A 102 -7.89 22.64 -10.95
N TRP A 103 -7.77 21.71 -9.98
CA TRP A 103 -8.17 20.31 -10.17
C TRP A 103 -8.91 19.69 -8.97
N ASN A 104 -9.72 20.48 -8.25
CA ASN A 104 -10.55 20.04 -7.13
C ASN A 104 -11.95 19.60 -7.54
N THR A 105 -12.53 20.24 -8.55
CA THR A 105 -13.91 19.95 -9.01
C THR A 105 -14.03 18.51 -9.46
N ASN A 106 -15.04 17.80 -8.93
CA ASN A 106 -15.30 16.39 -9.25
C ASN A 106 -14.14 15.43 -8.90
N LYS A 107 -13.33 15.74 -7.88
CA LYS A 107 -12.22 14.89 -7.43
C LYS A 107 -12.41 14.44 -5.99
N ILE A 108 -11.76 13.31 -5.66
CA ILE A 108 -11.52 12.86 -4.29
C ILE A 108 -10.06 13.13 -3.98
N CYS A 109 -9.79 13.74 -2.83
CA CYS A 109 -8.44 14.00 -2.33
C CYS A 109 -8.09 12.98 -1.25
N ILE A 110 -6.94 12.33 -1.39
CA ILE A 110 -6.39 11.35 -0.45
C ILE A 110 -5.02 11.86 0.01
N GLU A 111 -4.85 11.97 1.33
CA GLU A 111 -3.59 12.34 1.98
C GLU A 111 -2.94 11.10 2.59
N ILE A 112 -1.66 10.93 2.32
CA ILE A 112 -0.85 9.83 2.82
C ILE A 112 0.11 10.40 3.85
N TYR A 113 0.01 9.91 5.08
CA TYR A 113 0.82 10.39 6.19
C TYR A 113 2.29 10.03 5.99
N GLY A 114 3.17 11.03 6.04
CA GLY A 114 4.62 10.89 5.87
C GLY A 114 5.20 11.89 4.89
N ASP A 115 6.53 11.98 4.87
CA ASP A 115 7.32 12.76 3.90
C ASP A 115 8.09 11.79 2.99
N PHE A 116 7.59 11.57 1.78
CA PHE A 116 8.19 10.63 0.83
C PHE A 116 9.11 11.32 -0.19
N ASP A 117 9.72 12.42 0.18
CA ASP A 117 10.83 12.97 -0.59
C ASP A 117 12.09 12.11 -0.43
N LYS A 118 13.02 12.25 -1.37
CA LYS A 118 14.30 11.52 -1.33
C LYS A 118 15.03 11.82 0.00
N ASN A 119 15.54 10.76 0.63
CA ASN A 119 16.23 10.80 1.93
C ASN A 119 15.33 11.19 3.13
N LYS A 120 14.02 11.04 2.98
CA LYS A 120 13.02 11.19 4.03
C LYS A 120 12.37 9.85 4.37
N ASP A 121 11.10 9.85 4.73
CA ASP A 121 10.38 8.63 5.11
C ASP A 121 10.39 7.57 3.99
N ILE A 122 10.60 6.32 4.38
CA ILE A 122 10.41 5.15 3.49
C ILE A 122 9.06 4.53 3.82
N MET A 123 8.15 4.56 2.84
CA MET A 123 6.79 4.06 3.03
C MET A 123 6.80 2.59 3.46
N LYS A 124 6.18 2.31 4.62
CA LYS A 124 6.09 0.96 5.21
C LYS A 124 5.15 0.06 4.41
N ALA A 125 5.35 -1.26 4.50
CA ALA A 125 4.59 -2.24 3.73
C ALA A 125 3.08 -2.13 3.95
N ALA A 126 2.63 -2.03 5.21
CA ALA A 126 1.20 -1.88 5.53
C ALA A 126 0.58 -0.61 4.91
N GLN A 127 1.32 0.50 4.90
CA GLN A 127 0.85 1.73 4.26
C GLN A 127 0.82 1.61 2.73
N LYS A 128 1.83 0.97 2.11
CA LYS A 128 1.82 0.70 0.65
C LYS A 128 0.61 -0.12 0.25
N GLU A 129 0.31 -1.17 1.00
CA GLU A 129 -0.86 -2.01 0.79
C GLU A 129 -2.16 -1.21 0.90
N ALA A 130 -2.31 -0.41 1.96
CA ALA A 130 -3.48 0.45 2.16
C ALA A 130 -3.63 1.50 1.05
N VAL A 131 -2.53 2.12 0.59
CA VAL A 131 -2.54 3.08 -0.54
C VAL A 131 -3.08 2.39 -1.80
N ILE A 132 -2.52 1.26 -2.19
CA ILE A 132 -2.96 0.52 -3.39
C ILE A 132 -4.44 0.15 -3.27
N ALA A 133 -4.85 -0.36 -2.11
CA ALA A 133 -6.23 -0.77 -1.86
C ALA A 133 -7.22 0.40 -1.91
N VAL A 134 -6.92 1.51 -1.26
CA VAL A 134 -7.80 2.71 -1.25
C VAL A 134 -8.05 3.22 -2.67
N TYR A 135 -6.99 3.35 -3.48
CA TYR A 135 -7.14 3.79 -4.87
C TYR A 135 -7.89 2.77 -5.72
N GLY A 136 -7.65 1.47 -5.54
CA GLY A 136 -8.36 0.40 -6.24
C GLY A 136 -9.85 0.37 -5.90
N ILE A 137 -10.20 0.38 -4.61
CA ILE A 137 -11.59 0.37 -4.12
C ILE A 137 -12.36 1.61 -4.63
N LEU A 138 -11.74 2.79 -4.60
CA LEU A 138 -12.35 4.01 -5.11
C LEU A 138 -12.49 3.98 -6.64
N CYS A 139 -11.53 3.45 -7.37
CA CYS A 139 -11.63 3.27 -8.82
C CYS A 139 -12.79 2.35 -9.20
N GLU A 140 -12.97 1.22 -8.51
CA GLU A 140 -14.09 0.31 -8.71
C GLU A 140 -15.44 0.99 -8.40
N LYS A 141 -15.56 1.62 -7.23
CA LYS A 141 -16.79 2.33 -6.81
C LYS A 141 -17.23 3.41 -7.79
N LEU A 142 -16.26 4.08 -8.43
CA LEU A 142 -16.47 5.23 -9.30
C LEU A 142 -16.38 4.88 -10.80
N ASN A 143 -16.15 3.62 -11.13
CA ASN A 143 -15.90 3.15 -12.49
C ASN A 143 -14.77 3.93 -13.20
N LEU A 144 -13.64 4.10 -12.50
CA LEU A 144 -12.46 4.81 -13.02
C LEU A 144 -11.37 3.81 -13.40
N THR A 145 -10.80 4.00 -14.60
CA THR A 145 -9.58 3.27 -15.00
C THR A 145 -8.35 4.06 -14.54
N PRO A 146 -7.42 3.46 -13.76
CA PRO A 146 -6.17 4.11 -13.35
C PRO A 146 -5.35 4.59 -14.54
N SER A 147 -5.17 5.91 -14.65
CA SER A 147 -4.46 6.56 -15.76
C SER A 147 -4.09 8.01 -15.40
N THR A 148 -3.30 8.66 -16.24
CA THR A 148 -2.94 10.09 -16.09
C THR A 148 -4.12 11.06 -16.21
N SER A 149 -5.28 10.62 -16.68
CA SER A 149 -6.50 11.42 -16.72
C SER A 149 -7.31 11.31 -15.42
N THR A 150 -7.22 10.18 -14.70
CA THR A 150 -8.08 9.85 -13.56
C THR A 150 -7.38 9.91 -12.20
N ILE A 151 -6.06 9.69 -12.14
CA ILE A 151 -5.30 9.76 -10.89
C ILE A 151 -4.07 10.64 -11.10
N ARG A 152 -4.00 11.75 -10.37
CA ARG A 152 -2.90 12.72 -10.54
C ARG A 152 -2.30 13.13 -9.20
N PRO A 153 -0.97 13.21 -9.11
CA PRO A 153 -0.29 13.77 -7.98
C PRO A 153 -0.27 15.31 -8.05
N HIS A 154 -0.14 15.95 -6.88
CA HIS A 154 -0.01 17.41 -6.79
C HIS A 154 1.23 17.92 -7.55
N ALA A 155 2.30 17.13 -7.60
CA ALA A 155 3.54 17.46 -8.30
C ALA A 155 3.37 17.80 -9.80
N TRP A 156 2.27 17.39 -10.42
CA TRP A 156 2.02 17.67 -11.85
C TRP A 156 1.29 18.97 -12.12
N PHE A 157 1.29 19.89 -11.13
CA PHE A 157 0.59 21.19 -11.26
C PHE A 157 1.47 22.34 -10.79
N THR A 158 1.35 23.48 -11.48
CA THR A 158 1.96 24.75 -11.06
C THR A 158 1.25 25.32 -9.83
N LYS A 159 1.82 26.39 -9.22
CA LYS A 159 1.18 27.16 -8.15
C LYS A 159 -0.19 27.71 -8.56
N GLY A 160 -0.34 28.12 -9.81
CA GLY A 160 -1.60 28.64 -10.36
C GLY A 160 -2.60 27.55 -10.80
N GLY A 161 -2.28 26.26 -10.65
CA GLY A 161 -3.18 25.16 -11.00
C GLY A 161 -3.11 24.70 -12.45
N THR A 162 -2.13 25.13 -13.23
CA THR A 162 -1.91 24.66 -14.60
C THR A 162 -1.35 23.23 -14.54
N TYR A 163 -1.96 22.32 -15.30
CA TYR A 163 -1.50 20.94 -15.43
C TYR A 163 -0.25 20.85 -16.30
N LEU A 164 0.81 20.29 -15.79
CA LEU A 164 2.12 20.15 -16.44
C LEU A 164 2.27 18.82 -17.18
N GLY A 165 1.48 17.82 -16.83
CA GLY A 165 1.59 16.46 -17.38
C GLY A 165 2.66 15.58 -16.74
N ASP A 166 3.62 16.17 -16.04
CA ASP A 166 4.70 15.48 -15.30
C ASP A 166 5.21 16.38 -14.17
N TYR A 167 6.05 15.81 -13.27
CA TYR A 167 6.82 16.58 -12.30
C TYR A 167 7.92 17.40 -12.99
N SER A 168 8.02 18.65 -12.61
CA SER A 168 9.09 19.56 -13.03
C SER A 168 9.64 20.29 -11.81
N ALA A 169 10.92 20.12 -11.52
CA ALA A 169 11.56 20.74 -10.36
C ALA A 169 11.45 22.28 -10.35
N SER A 170 11.38 22.91 -11.52
CA SER A 170 11.29 24.38 -11.67
C SER A 170 9.87 24.94 -11.77
N LYS A 171 8.88 24.13 -12.18
CA LYS A 171 7.50 24.61 -12.47
C LYS A 171 6.46 24.04 -11.50
N SER A 172 6.68 22.86 -10.95
CA SER A 172 5.76 22.23 -10.01
C SER A 172 5.67 23.01 -8.71
N ARG A 173 4.43 23.17 -8.19
CA ARG A 173 4.22 23.81 -6.89
C ARG A 173 4.90 23.09 -5.75
N LYS A 174 4.85 21.75 -5.79
CA LYS A 174 5.34 20.85 -4.72
C LYS A 174 5.90 19.56 -5.31
N THR A 175 6.71 18.87 -4.55
CA THR A 175 7.16 17.48 -4.85
C THR A 175 6.09 16.42 -4.56
N CYS A 176 5.00 16.78 -3.85
CA CYS A 176 3.92 15.92 -3.38
C CYS A 176 3.36 14.99 -4.48
N PRO A 177 3.30 13.68 -4.28
CA PRO A 177 3.41 12.90 -3.03
C PRO A 177 4.83 12.49 -2.62
N GLY A 178 5.85 13.10 -3.19
CA GLY A 178 7.25 12.90 -2.84
C GLY A 178 8.10 12.29 -3.97
N THR A 179 9.34 12.77 -4.07
CA THR A 179 10.31 12.35 -5.11
C THR A 179 10.78 10.90 -4.94
N ASN A 180 10.42 10.24 -3.84
CA ASN A 180 10.63 8.81 -3.58
C ASN A 180 9.31 8.10 -3.19
N PHE A 181 8.16 8.61 -3.65
CA PHE A 181 6.85 8.02 -3.36
C PHE A 181 6.82 6.54 -3.69
N MET A 182 6.46 5.70 -2.72
CA MET A 182 6.43 4.23 -2.79
C MET A 182 7.76 3.57 -3.25
N GLY A 183 8.85 4.32 -3.34
CA GLY A 183 10.16 3.86 -3.82
C GLY A 183 10.42 4.09 -5.31
N PHE A 184 9.47 4.66 -6.06
CA PHE A 184 9.64 4.94 -7.51
C PHE A 184 9.43 6.42 -7.89
N GLY A 185 8.95 7.27 -6.98
CA GLY A 185 8.85 8.71 -7.16
C GLY A 185 7.52 9.20 -7.72
N ASN A 186 7.53 10.48 -8.14
CA ASN A 186 6.34 11.25 -8.50
C ASN A 186 6.28 11.64 -10.00
N SER A 187 7.18 11.11 -10.83
CA SER A 187 7.16 11.37 -12.28
C SER A 187 6.01 10.65 -12.99
N LYS A 188 5.67 11.11 -14.18
CA LYS A 188 4.68 10.45 -15.04
C LYS A 188 5.06 9.00 -15.33
N SER A 189 6.33 8.74 -15.65
CA SER A 189 6.81 7.38 -15.90
C SER A 189 6.71 6.49 -14.66
N ALA A 190 7.01 7.02 -13.46
CA ALA A 190 6.84 6.31 -12.20
C ALA A 190 5.39 5.87 -11.97
N PHE A 191 4.44 6.75 -12.23
CA PHE A 191 3.02 6.43 -12.09
C PHE A 191 2.53 5.44 -13.15
N VAL A 192 2.89 5.65 -14.41
CA VAL A 192 2.45 4.79 -15.54
C VAL A 192 3.04 3.38 -15.43
N ASN A 193 4.31 3.27 -15.08
CA ASN A 193 5.02 1.98 -15.08
C ASN A 193 4.92 1.22 -13.75
N ASN A 194 4.54 1.90 -12.63
CA ASN A 194 4.49 1.26 -11.33
C ASN A 194 3.14 1.47 -10.63
N PHE A 195 2.72 2.71 -10.33
CA PHE A 195 1.56 2.95 -9.48
C PHE A 195 0.24 2.48 -10.10
N TYR A 196 -0.04 2.86 -11.35
CA TYR A 196 -1.27 2.41 -12.02
C TYR A 196 -1.33 0.90 -12.23
N PRO A 197 -0.25 0.19 -12.62
CA PRO A 197 -0.24 -1.26 -12.67
C PRO A 197 -0.55 -1.93 -11.33
N LEU A 198 -0.01 -1.41 -10.22
CA LEU A 198 -0.32 -1.93 -8.88
C LEU A 198 -1.81 -1.81 -8.54
N ILE A 199 -2.42 -0.65 -8.84
CA ILE A 199 -3.86 -0.44 -8.64
C ILE A 199 -4.69 -1.36 -9.56
N LYS A 200 -4.35 -1.45 -10.84
CA LYS A 200 -5.03 -2.33 -11.81
C LYS A 200 -4.96 -3.80 -11.38
N ASN A 201 -3.79 -4.25 -10.93
CA ASN A 201 -3.62 -5.61 -10.40
C ASN A 201 -4.50 -5.85 -9.16
N TYR A 202 -4.58 -4.87 -8.25
CA TYR A 202 -5.46 -4.96 -7.10
C TYR A 202 -6.93 -5.11 -7.53
N MET A 203 -7.41 -4.29 -8.45
CA MET A 203 -8.78 -4.34 -8.99
C MET A 203 -9.06 -5.67 -9.71
N SER A 204 -8.15 -6.12 -10.58
CA SER A 204 -8.31 -7.37 -11.34
C SER A 204 -8.39 -8.59 -10.43
N ASN A 205 -7.61 -8.61 -9.34
CA ASN A 205 -7.59 -9.72 -8.40
C ASN A 205 -8.88 -9.78 -7.53
N ARG A 206 -9.68 -8.72 -7.49
CA ARG A 206 -10.96 -8.66 -6.76
C ARG A 206 -12.17 -9.03 -7.62
N ASN A 207 -12.11 -8.78 -8.93
CA ASN A 207 -13.20 -9.06 -9.89
C ASN A 207 -13.23 -10.52 -10.37
N ILE A 208 -12.29 -11.34 -9.92
CA ILE A 208 -12.43 -12.78 -10.03
C ILE A 208 -13.55 -13.19 -9.07
N PRO A 209 -14.63 -13.89 -9.53
CA PRO A 209 -15.64 -14.40 -8.62
C PRO A 209 -14.94 -15.06 -7.44
N LYS A 210 -15.44 -14.82 -6.22
CA LYS A 210 -14.95 -15.50 -5.01
C LYS A 210 -15.30 -17.00 -5.03
N GLU A 211 -14.78 -17.75 -5.95
CA GLU A 211 -14.07 -18.95 -5.57
C GLU A 211 -12.95 -18.44 -4.68
N GLN A 212 -12.94 -18.85 -3.45
CA GLN A 212 -11.83 -18.51 -2.55
C GLN A 212 -10.56 -18.72 -3.35
N PRO A 213 -9.73 -17.66 -3.62
CA PRO A 213 -8.47 -17.90 -4.29
C PRO A 213 -7.83 -18.96 -3.42
N LYS A 214 -7.60 -20.15 -3.99
CA LYS A 214 -6.80 -21.16 -3.29
C LYS A 214 -5.60 -20.38 -2.82
N GLU A 215 -5.39 -20.29 -1.53
CA GLU A 215 -4.39 -19.45 -0.84
C GLU A 215 -3.03 -19.50 -1.57
N GLY A 216 -2.77 -20.64 -2.27
CA GLY A 216 -1.67 -20.87 -3.17
C GLY A 216 -1.49 -19.86 -4.32
N LYS A 217 -2.55 -19.39 -4.97
CA LYS A 217 -2.38 -18.50 -6.15
C LYS A 217 -1.93 -17.09 -5.77
N TYR A 218 -2.43 -16.55 -4.66
CA TYR A 218 -2.01 -15.24 -4.14
C TYR A 218 -0.58 -15.31 -3.60
N ILE A 219 -0.25 -16.34 -2.84
CA ILE A 219 1.08 -16.54 -2.26
C ILE A 219 2.15 -16.70 -3.35
N VAL A 220 1.81 -17.35 -4.49
CA VAL A 220 2.71 -17.48 -5.64
C VAL A 220 2.92 -16.14 -6.34
N ARG A 221 1.88 -15.34 -6.57
CA ARG A 221 2.05 -14.00 -7.17
C ARG A 221 2.92 -13.10 -6.30
N TYR A 222 2.75 -13.15 -4.99
CA TYR A 222 3.59 -12.40 -4.06
C TYR A 222 5.04 -12.89 -4.13
N LEU A 223 5.27 -14.20 -4.19
CA LEU A 223 6.60 -14.78 -4.38
C LEU A 223 7.25 -14.33 -5.70
N GLN A 224 6.54 -14.45 -6.82
CA GLN A 224 7.03 -14.04 -8.15
C GLN A 224 7.40 -12.55 -8.20
N THR A 225 6.54 -11.70 -7.65
CA THR A 225 6.81 -10.26 -7.52
C THR A 225 8.06 -10.00 -6.66
N THR A 226 8.19 -10.72 -5.55
CA THR A 226 9.34 -10.61 -4.65
C THR A 226 10.64 -11.03 -5.33
N LEU A 227 10.63 -12.19 -6.03
CA LEU A 227 11.78 -12.68 -6.78
C LEU A 227 12.21 -11.71 -7.89
N ASN A 228 11.25 -11.12 -8.59
CA ASN A 228 11.52 -10.10 -9.60
C ASN A 228 12.13 -8.82 -8.99
N ASN A 229 11.60 -8.36 -7.88
CA ASN A 229 12.06 -7.12 -7.25
C ASN A 229 13.45 -7.27 -6.62
N VAL A 230 13.69 -8.38 -5.93
CA VAL A 230 14.93 -8.62 -5.17
C VAL A 230 16.05 -9.12 -6.07
N TYR A 231 15.74 -10.10 -6.96
CA TYR A 231 16.76 -10.83 -7.72
C TYR A 231 16.70 -10.60 -9.23
N LYS A 232 15.77 -9.77 -9.71
CA LYS A 232 15.58 -9.45 -11.15
C LYS A 232 15.32 -10.68 -12.02
N CYS A 233 14.53 -11.64 -11.50
CA CYS A 233 14.31 -12.94 -12.16
C CYS A 233 13.43 -12.86 -13.43
N SER A 234 12.81 -11.72 -13.74
CA SER A 234 11.97 -11.51 -14.93
C SER A 234 10.82 -12.52 -15.08
N LEU A 235 10.26 -13.00 -13.96
CA LEU A 235 9.14 -13.94 -13.96
C LEU A 235 7.84 -13.26 -14.41
N ILE A 236 7.00 -14.00 -15.13
CA ILE A 236 5.61 -13.63 -15.35
C ILE A 236 4.87 -13.78 -14.01
N VAL A 237 4.21 -12.73 -13.52
CA VAL A 237 3.46 -12.74 -12.26
C VAL A 237 2.04 -13.28 -12.52
N ASP A 238 1.93 -14.58 -12.81
CA ASP A 238 0.70 -15.27 -13.18
C ASP A 238 0.04 -16.05 -12.02
N GLY A 239 0.77 -16.21 -10.89
CA GLY A 239 0.33 -17.00 -9.75
C GLY A 239 0.46 -18.52 -9.96
N ILE A 240 1.26 -18.95 -10.94
CA ILE A 240 1.55 -20.36 -11.20
C ILE A 240 2.96 -20.68 -10.69
N TYR A 241 3.08 -21.63 -9.75
CA TYR A 241 4.37 -22.14 -9.27
C TYR A 241 4.94 -23.14 -10.27
N GLY A 242 5.18 -22.65 -11.50
CA GLY A 242 5.73 -23.44 -12.61
C GLY A 242 7.25 -23.52 -12.60
N ASN A 243 7.82 -24.11 -13.65
CA ASN A 243 9.25 -24.40 -13.75
C ASN A 243 10.12 -23.13 -13.65
N ALA A 244 9.70 -22.01 -14.22
CA ALA A 244 10.42 -20.74 -14.12
C ALA A 244 10.52 -20.24 -12.66
N THR A 245 9.39 -20.25 -11.91
CA THR A 245 9.37 -19.86 -10.51
C THR A 245 10.16 -20.83 -9.63
N LYS A 246 10.04 -22.15 -9.88
CA LYS A 246 10.85 -23.17 -9.17
C LYS A 246 12.33 -23.00 -9.40
N SER A 247 12.75 -22.70 -10.63
CA SER A 247 14.16 -22.42 -10.96
C SER A 247 14.67 -21.19 -10.25
N ALA A 248 13.89 -20.11 -10.18
CA ALA A 248 14.26 -18.90 -9.43
C ALA A 248 14.39 -19.19 -7.92
N VAL A 249 13.45 -19.93 -7.31
CA VAL A 249 13.55 -20.35 -5.90
C VAL A 249 14.77 -21.25 -5.67
N LYS A 250 15.08 -22.16 -6.60
CA LYS A 250 16.27 -23.03 -6.50
C LYS A 250 17.56 -22.21 -6.47
N GLN A 251 17.65 -21.15 -7.27
CA GLN A 251 18.80 -20.25 -7.30
C GLN A 251 18.89 -19.36 -6.06
N HIS A 252 17.74 -19.00 -5.49
CA HIS A 252 17.62 -18.03 -4.40
C HIS A 252 16.94 -18.63 -3.16
N TYR A 253 17.24 -19.90 -2.84
CA TYR A 253 16.72 -20.53 -1.63
C TYR A 253 17.12 -19.75 -0.38
N LEU A 254 16.30 -19.84 0.68
CA LEU A 254 16.54 -19.09 1.90
C LEU A 254 17.15 -19.95 3.00
N LYS A 255 18.07 -19.34 3.74
CA LYS A 255 18.76 -19.94 4.89
C LYS A 255 19.13 -18.88 5.93
N ILE A 256 19.63 -19.34 7.09
CA ILE A 256 20.10 -18.45 8.15
C ILE A 256 21.13 -17.44 7.61
N GLY A 257 20.98 -16.17 8.03
CA GLY A 257 21.79 -15.04 7.58
C GLY A 257 21.19 -14.24 6.41
N HIS A 258 20.24 -14.80 5.66
CA HIS A 258 19.56 -14.06 4.59
C HIS A 258 18.62 -12.99 5.15
N LYS A 259 18.43 -11.89 4.40
CA LYS A 259 17.58 -10.76 4.77
C LYS A 259 16.77 -10.24 3.58
N GLY A 260 15.71 -9.50 3.87
CA GLY A 260 14.91 -8.76 2.88
C GLY A 260 13.56 -9.40 2.58
N ASP A 261 12.91 -8.92 1.51
CA ASP A 261 11.49 -9.19 1.21
C ASP A 261 11.18 -10.67 0.94
N HIS A 262 12.13 -11.44 0.41
CA HIS A 262 11.94 -12.88 0.23
C HIS A 262 11.88 -13.62 1.58
N VAL A 263 12.64 -13.16 2.59
CA VAL A 263 12.54 -13.67 3.97
C VAL A 263 11.20 -13.26 4.58
N VAL A 264 10.76 -12.01 4.37
CA VAL A 264 9.43 -11.54 4.83
C VAL A 264 8.31 -12.41 4.24
N TRP A 265 8.40 -12.76 2.95
CA TRP A 265 7.43 -13.67 2.30
C TRP A 265 7.36 -15.02 3.04
N LEU A 266 8.52 -15.63 3.30
CA LEU A 266 8.60 -16.91 3.98
C LEU A 266 8.05 -16.83 5.43
N GLN A 267 8.45 -15.81 6.17
CA GLN A 267 8.00 -15.59 7.56
C GLN A 267 6.49 -15.43 7.64
N LYS A 268 5.89 -14.61 6.78
CA LYS A 268 4.43 -14.44 6.68
C LYS A 268 3.73 -15.75 6.36
N ALA A 269 4.28 -16.54 5.45
CA ALA A 269 3.74 -17.84 5.10
C ALA A 269 3.76 -18.82 6.28
N LEU A 270 4.81 -18.81 7.08
CA LEU A 270 4.94 -19.62 8.29
C LEU A 270 4.02 -19.13 9.42
N ILE A 271 3.89 -17.82 9.61
CA ILE A 271 2.97 -17.22 10.59
C ILE A 271 1.52 -17.63 10.29
N ASN A 272 1.10 -17.59 9.03
CA ASN A 272 -0.24 -18.02 8.61
C ASN A 272 -0.50 -19.52 8.88
N ARG A 273 0.56 -20.29 9.11
CA ARG A 273 0.51 -21.73 9.46
C ARG A 273 0.76 -22.00 10.95
N GLY A 274 0.60 -20.96 11.76
CA GLY A 274 0.63 -21.07 13.22
C GLY A 274 2.02 -21.03 13.86
N HIS A 275 3.07 -20.68 13.11
CA HIS A 275 4.39 -20.52 13.70
C HIS A 275 4.55 -19.14 14.35
N GLY A 276 4.85 -19.10 15.65
CA GLY A 276 4.98 -17.86 16.45
C GLY A 276 6.31 -17.14 16.23
N ILE A 277 6.51 -16.59 15.05
CA ILE A 277 7.67 -15.76 14.68
C ILE A 277 7.21 -14.38 14.19
N GLU A 278 8.15 -13.42 14.05
CA GLU A 278 7.90 -12.11 13.46
C GLU A 278 8.34 -12.07 12.00
N ALA A 279 7.63 -11.30 11.18
CA ALA A 279 8.00 -11.07 9.78
C ALA A 279 8.93 -9.84 9.67
N ASP A 280 10.10 -9.93 10.30
CA ASP A 280 11.10 -8.87 10.39
C ASP A 280 12.06 -8.80 9.18
N GLY A 281 11.94 -9.77 8.28
CA GLY A 281 12.80 -9.87 7.09
C GLY A 281 14.21 -10.38 7.40
N SER A 282 14.47 -10.94 8.59
CA SER A 282 15.76 -11.50 8.94
C SER A 282 15.64 -13.00 9.19
N PHE A 283 16.34 -13.82 8.41
CA PHE A 283 16.36 -15.27 8.60
C PHE A 283 17.32 -15.63 9.74
N GLY A 284 16.86 -15.45 10.97
CA GLY A 284 17.58 -15.78 12.18
C GLY A 284 17.29 -17.20 12.67
N SER A 285 17.75 -17.52 13.91
CA SER A 285 17.54 -18.82 14.55
C SER A 285 16.06 -19.17 14.75
N LYS A 286 15.21 -18.19 15.09
CA LYS A 286 13.75 -18.37 15.23
C LYS A 286 13.11 -18.76 13.89
N THR A 287 13.46 -18.08 12.81
CA THR A 287 12.98 -18.40 11.45
C THR A 287 13.45 -19.77 11.02
N LYS A 288 14.73 -20.13 11.27
CA LYS A 288 15.24 -21.48 10.98
C LYS A 288 14.48 -22.56 11.76
N ALA A 289 14.24 -22.35 13.04
CA ALA A 289 13.46 -23.28 13.86
C ALA A 289 12.03 -23.48 13.33
N ALA A 290 11.37 -22.40 12.92
CA ALA A 290 10.04 -22.46 12.31
C ALA A 290 10.04 -23.21 10.97
N VAL A 291 11.06 -23.01 10.11
CA VAL A 291 11.23 -23.78 8.87
C VAL A 291 11.40 -25.27 9.17
N ILE A 292 12.25 -25.65 10.12
CA ILE A 292 12.46 -27.05 10.52
C ILE A 292 11.16 -27.66 11.05
N ALA A 293 10.43 -26.95 11.91
CA ALA A 293 9.16 -27.42 12.44
C ALA A 293 8.13 -27.63 11.33
N TYR A 294 8.04 -26.69 10.39
CA TYR A 294 7.16 -26.80 9.24
C TYR A 294 7.55 -27.98 8.34
N GLN A 295 8.82 -28.11 7.99
CA GLN A 295 9.33 -29.24 7.19
C GLN A 295 8.98 -30.59 7.82
N LYS A 296 9.20 -30.75 9.12
CA LYS A 296 8.81 -31.97 9.86
C LYS A 296 7.30 -32.24 9.77
N SER A 297 6.47 -31.22 9.94
CA SER A 297 5.01 -31.38 9.87
C SER A 297 4.51 -31.77 8.48
N ARG A 298 5.32 -31.58 7.43
CA ARG A 298 5.02 -31.92 6.04
C ARG A 298 5.80 -33.14 5.53
N GLY A 299 6.54 -33.83 6.37
CA GLY A 299 7.34 -34.99 5.98
C GLY A 299 8.51 -34.67 5.04
N LEU A 300 8.98 -33.43 5.06
CA LEU A 300 10.13 -32.98 4.28
C LEU A 300 11.44 -33.20 5.04
N SER A 301 12.55 -33.16 4.32
CA SER A 301 13.88 -33.07 4.95
C SER A 301 13.94 -31.82 5.83
N ALA A 302 14.14 -32.00 7.13
CA ALA A 302 14.10 -30.92 8.12
C ALA A 302 15.48 -30.27 8.30
N ASP A 303 16.04 -29.76 7.20
CA ASP A 303 17.38 -29.17 7.11
C ASP A 303 17.42 -27.67 7.48
N GLY A 304 16.26 -27.04 7.56
CA GLY A 304 16.12 -25.61 7.86
C GLY A 304 16.45 -24.70 6.69
N TYR A 305 16.53 -25.24 5.46
CA TYR A 305 16.65 -24.46 4.22
C TYR A 305 15.29 -24.36 3.56
N ALA A 306 14.85 -23.16 3.25
CA ALA A 306 13.62 -23.00 2.47
C ALA A 306 13.95 -23.00 0.98
N GLY A 307 14.03 -24.21 0.41
CA GLY A 307 14.23 -24.49 -1.02
C GLY A 307 12.90 -24.75 -1.75
N VAL A 308 12.99 -25.36 -2.93
CA VAL A 308 11.84 -25.64 -3.81
C VAL A 308 10.77 -26.48 -3.10
N ASP A 309 11.17 -27.51 -2.36
CA ASP A 309 10.23 -28.42 -1.68
C ASP A 309 9.46 -27.71 -0.56
N THR A 310 10.18 -26.89 0.26
CA THR A 310 9.56 -26.08 1.30
C THR A 310 8.59 -25.05 0.72
N HIS A 311 8.97 -24.35 -0.37
CA HIS A 311 8.09 -23.41 -1.06
C HIS A 311 6.89 -24.14 -1.70
N SER A 312 7.11 -25.30 -2.30
CA SER A 312 6.03 -26.12 -2.87
C SER A 312 5.02 -26.56 -1.82
N ALA A 313 5.50 -27.03 -0.68
CA ALA A 313 4.63 -27.40 0.43
C ALA A 313 3.81 -26.20 0.94
N ILE A 314 4.45 -25.05 1.16
CA ILE A 314 3.78 -23.80 1.57
C ILE A 314 2.68 -23.39 0.56
N ILE A 315 2.93 -23.52 -0.73
CA ILE A 315 2.01 -23.07 -1.77
C ILE A 315 0.82 -24.02 -1.94
N ASN A 316 1.00 -25.30 -1.66
CA ASN A 316 -0.04 -26.34 -1.82
C ASN A 316 -0.84 -26.58 -0.52
N ASP A 317 -0.51 -25.92 0.54
CA ASP A 317 -1.12 -25.98 1.87
C ASP A 317 -2.25 -24.96 2.02
#